data_b8e4511ec4443d8493236fe2aa8ef05d
#
_entry.id   b8e4511ec4443d8493236fe2aa8ef05d
#
_cell.length_a   1.000
_cell.length_b   1.000
_cell.length_c   1.000
_cell.angle_alpha   90.00
_cell.angle_beta   90.00
_cell.angle_gamma   90.00
#
_symmetry.space_group_name_H-M   'P 1'
#
loop_
_entity.id
_entity.type
_entity.pdbx_description
1 polymer ?
#
loop_
_entity_poly.entity_id
_entity_poly.type
_entity_poly.pdbx_seq_one_letter_code
_entity_poly.pdbx_strand_id
1 'polypeptide(L)'
;MKPPFDQFDHQIIQILHKDARTSASEIARLLNANERTIRKRIDRLVKLGAVRLTAIVDPEAFGYVTAVDIFLEVEPEHEDEVIQTFLTTPEVSYVALGQGNRDLSIECRFKTNDDMREFLRKKLPAISGGTVRGYSLVPRIIRNIDAWMPRDDDFRAETNNEEDI
;
A
#
# COMPACT_ATOMS: atom_id res chain seq x y z
N MET A 1 -14.34 18.63 -6.92
CA MET A 1 -15.22 17.52 -7.38
C MET A 1 -15.79 16.85 -6.14
N LYS A 2 -17.12 16.62 -6.07
CA LYS A 2 -17.69 15.91 -4.90
C LYS A 2 -17.18 14.47 -4.89
N PRO A 3 -16.76 13.91 -3.74
CA PRO A 3 -16.29 12.54 -3.67
C PRO A 3 -17.39 11.57 -4.16
N PRO A 4 -17.04 10.49 -4.86
CA PRO A 4 -18.01 9.53 -5.37
C PRO A 4 -18.57 8.59 -4.28
N PHE A 5 -18.06 8.69 -3.05
CA PHE A 5 -18.38 7.83 -1.91
C PHE A 5 -19.20 8.60 -0.88
N ASP A 6 -20.11 7.89 -0.19
CA ASP A 6 -20.96 8.43 0.87
C ASP A 6 -20.59 7.87 2.26
N GLN A 7 -21.27 8.35 3.31
CA GLN A 7 -21.00 7.91 4.68
C GLN A 7 -21.28 6.41 4.89
N PHE A 8 -22.21 5.84 4.12
CA PHE A 8 -22.46 4.42 4.18
C PHE A 8 -21.30 3.60 3.60
N ASP A 9 -20.69 4.07 2.50
CA ASP A 9 -19.46 3.49 1.96
C ASP A 9 -18.33 3.57 3.02
N HIS A 10 -18.21 4.70 3.74
CA HIS A 10 -17.23 4.87 4.82
C HIS A 10 -17.39 3.81 5.92
N GLN A 11 -18.61 3.59 6.40
CA GLN A 11 -18.90 2.59 7.43
C GLN A 11 -18.53 1.16 6.97
N ILE A 12 -18.82 0.82 5.71
CA ILE A 12 -18.41 -0.47 5.11
C ILE A 12 -16.89 -0.57 5.08
N ILE A 13 -16.19 0.47 4.63
CA ILE A 13 -14.72 0.49 4.57
C ILE A 13 -14.12 0.33 5.97
N GLN A 14 -14.64 1.00 6.98
CA GLN A 14 -14.15 0.88 8.36
C GLN A 14 -14.25 -0.56 8.90
N ILE A 15 -15.34 -1.26 8.61
CA ILE A 15 -15.51 -2.65 9.03
C ILE A 15 -14.52 -3.55 8.30
N LEU A 16 -14.39 -3.42 6.97
CA LEU A 16 -13.49 -4.21 6.15
C LEU A 16 -12.02 -3.91 6.44
N HIS A 17 -11.69 -2.68 6.78
CA HIS A 17 -10.33 -2.28 7.19
C HIS A 17 -9.92 -2.94 8.50
N LYS A 18 -10.87 -3.11 9.43
CA LYS A 18 -10.63 -3.80 10.70
C LYS A 18 -10.49 -5.31 10.52
N ASP A 19 -11.37 -5.93 9.73
CA ASP A 19 -11.28 -7.35 9.33
C ASP A 19 -11.89 -7.54 7.94
N ALA A 20 -11.03 -7.70 6.93
CA ALA A 20 -11.42 -7.92 5.55
C ALA A 20 -12.18 -9.26 5.32
N ARG A 21 -12.24 -10.16 6.32
CA ARG A 21 -12.98 -11.42 6.26
C ARG A 21 -14.44 -11.27 6.71
N THR A 22 -14.83 -10.08 7.24
CA THR A 22 -16.21 -9.83 7.65
C THR A 22 -17.14 -10.04 6.46
N SER A 23 -18.13 -10.94 6.61
CA SER A 23 -19.06 -11.26 5.54
C SER A 23 -20.04 -10.13 5.26
N ALA A 24 -20.54 -10.06 4.00
CA ALA A 24 -21.57 -9.08 3.64
C ALA A 24 -22.84 -9.19 4.51
N SER A 25 -23.21 -10.40 4.92
CA SER A 25 -24.34 -10.61 5.84
C SER A 25 -24.09 -10.04 7.23
N GLU A 26 -22.87 -10.17 7.74
CA GLU A 26 -22.50 -9.60 9.03
C GLU A 26 -22.43 -8.07 8.97
N ILE A 27 -21.85 -7.52 7.91
CA ILE A 27 -21.85 -6.05 7.69
C ILE A 27 -23.30 -5.53 7.61
N ALA A 28 -24.17 -6.23 6.90
CA ALA A 28 -25.58 -5.89 6.79
C ALA A 28 -26.28 -5.85 8.16
N ARG A 29 -25.98 -6.84 9.01
CA ARG A 29 -26.49 -6.87 10.40
C ARG A 29 -25.96 -5.70 11.23
N LEU A 30 -24.67 -5.38 11.12
CA LEU A 30 -24.03 -4.29 11.87
C LEU A 30 -24.57 -2.91 11.48
N LEU A 31 -24.83 -2.72 10.19
CA LEU A 31 -25.28 -1.45 9.63
C LEU A 31 -26.81 -1.35 9.45
N ASN A 32 -27.55 -2.36 9.91
CA ASN A 32 -29.03 -2.47 9.74
C ASN A 32 -29.45 -2.27 8.27
N ALA A 33 -28.80 -2.98 7.35
CA ALA A 33 -28.96 -2.83 5.91
C ALA A 33 -29.27 -4.18 5.23
N ASN A 34 -29.64 -4.14 3.95
CA ASN A 34 -29.84 -5.35 3.15
C ASN A 34 -28.49 -5.90 2.67
N GLU A 35 -28.28 -7.22 2.81
CA GLU A 35 -27.04 -7.89 2.37
C GLU A 35 -26.72 -7.65 0.88
N ARG A 36 -27.75 -7.66 0.01
CA ARG A 36 -27.58 -7.39 -1.42
C ARG A 36 -27.02 -5.97 -1.66
N THR A 37 -27.47 -5.00 -0.88
CA THR A 37 -26.95 -3.62 -0.93
C THR A 37 -25.48 -3.57 -0.51
N ILE A 38 -25.11 -4.25 0.58
CA ILE A 38 -23.72 -4.35 1.03
C ILE A 38 -22.83 -4.96 -0.05
N ARG A 39 -23.23 -6.10 -0.64
CA ARG A 39 -22.47 -6.73 -1.73
C ARG A 39 -22.25 -5.78 -2.90
N LYS A 40 -23.32 -5.13 -3.39
CA LYS A 40 -23.20 -4.16 -4.48
C LYS A 40 -22.25 -2.99 -4.15
N ARG A 41 -22.28 -2.50 -2.90
CA ARG A 41 -21.39 -1.43 -2.43
C ARG A 41 -19.94 -1.87 -2.38
N ILE A 42 -19.65 -3.06 -1.84
CA ILE A 42 -18.31 -3.63 -1.80
C ILE A 42 -17.77 -3.81 -3.22
N ASP A 43 -18.56 -4.43 -4.11
CA ASP A 43 -18.18 -4.65 -5.51
C ASP A 43 -17.87 -3.33 -6.22
N ARG A 44 -18.67 -2.28 -5.96
CA ARG A 44 -18.45 -0.93 -6.51
C ARG A 44 -17.15 -0.32 -5.96
N LEU A 45 -16.88 -0.39 -4.67
CA LEU A 45 -15.67 0.14 -4.04
C LEU A 45 -14.42 -0.55 -4.62
N VAL A 46 -14.45 -1.86 -4.78
CA VAL A 46 -13.37 -2.64 -5.41
C VAL A 46 -13.21 -2.27 -6.88
N LYS A 47 -14.29 -2.20 -7.65
CA LYS A 47 -14.27 -1.84 -9.08
C LYS A 47 -13.71 -0.44 -9.33
N LEU A 48 -13.99 0.51 -8.44
CA LEU A 48 -13.47 1.89 -8.52
C LEU A 48 -12.04 2.03 -7.99
N GLY A 49 -11.43 0.94 -7.51
CA GLY A 49 -10.08 0.96 -6.94
C GLY A 49 -9.98 1.66 -5.57
N ALA A 50 -11.13 1.96 -4.93
CA ALA A 50 -11.15 2.59 -3.60
C ALA A 50 -10.72 1.62 -2.49
N VAL A 51 -10.97 0.33 -2.68
CA VAL A 51 -10.64 -0.74 -1.73
C VAL A 51 -10.00 -1.92 -2.46
N ARG A 52 -8.94 -2.47 -1.89
CA ARG A 52 -8.40 -3.79 -2.27
C ARG A 52 -8.54 -4.73 -1.09
N LEU A 53 -9.23 -5.84 -1.32
CA LEU A 53 -9.32 -6.92 -0.34
C LEU A 53 -8.14 -7.87 -0.56
N THR A 54 -7.16 -7.83 0.32
CA THR A 54 -5.92 -8.61 0.21
C THR A 54 -5.43 -9.05 1.58
N ALA A 55 -4.56 -10.05 1.61
CA ALA A 55 -3.79 -10.40 2.79
C ALA A 55 -2.50 -9.58 2.83
N ILE A 56 -2.20 -9.01 3.98
CA ILE A 56 -0.91 -8.36 4.25
C ILE A 56 -0.03 -9.37 4.96
N VAL A 57 1.14 -9.63 4.36
CA VAL A 57 2.12 -10.56 4.90
C VAL A 57 3.07 -9.79 5.82
N ASP A 58 3.24 -10.27 7.04
CA ASP A 58 4.23 -9.74 7.97
C ASP A 58 5.62 -10.32 7.66
N PRO A 59 6.57 -9.51 7.17
CA PRO A 59 7.91 -9.99 6.84
C PRO A 59 8.67 -10.57 8.04
N GLU A 60 8.46 -10.04 9.25
CA GLU A 60 9.14 -10.51 10.45
C GLU A 60 8.75 -11.95 10.79
N ALA A 61 7.49 -12.34 10.54
CA ALA A 61 7.03 -13.71 10.70
C ALA A 61 7.77 -14.71 9.81
N PHE A 62 8.40 -14.24 8.73
CA PHE A 62 9.22 -15.03 7.79
C PHE A 62 10.73 -14.83 8.01
N GLY A 63 11.12 -14.13 9.10
CA GLY A 63 12.51 -13.90 9.45
C GLY A 63 13.18 -12.71 8.76
N TYR A 64 12.44 -11.86 8.04
CA TYR A 64 12.96 -10.63 7.44
C TYR A 64 12.95 -9.50 8.46
N VAL A 65 13.95 -9.48 9.33
CA VAL A 65 14.03 -8.57 10.49
C VAL A 65 14.85 -7.30 10.23
N THR A 66 15.56 -7.23 9.10
CA THR A 66 16.35 -6.05 8.73
C THR A 66 15.69 -5.33 7.56
N ALA A 67 15.31 -4.07 7.75
CA ALA A 67 14.78 -3.21 6.71
C ALA A 67 15.75 -2.04 6.45
N VAL A 68 15.90 -1.67 5.17
CA VAL A 68 16.79 -0.58 4.72
C VAL A 68 16.05 0.25 3.66
N ASP A 69 15.95 1.55 3.90
CA ASP A 69 15.58 2.51 2.88
C ASP A 69 16.81 2.92 2.09
N ILE A 70 16.72 2.89 0.77
CA ILE A 70 17.78 3.28 -0.15
C ILE A 70 17.24 4.38 -1.05
N PHE A 71 18.05 5.41 -1.25
CA PHE A 71 17.71 6.57 -2.08
C PHE A 71 18.69 6.64 -3.25
N LEU A 72 18.13 6.75 -4.45
CA LEU A 72 18.90 6.84 -5.69
C LEU A 72 18.52 8.11 -6.45
N GLU A 73 19.49 8.65 -7.18
CA GLU A 73 19.27 9.52 -8.32
C GLU A 73 19.38 8.65 -9.57
N VAL A 74 18.45 8.81 -10.50
CA VAL A 74 18.35 7.97 -11.69
C VAL A 74 18.50 8.84 -12.93
N GLU A 75 19.30 8.39 -13.87
CA GLU A 75 19.45 9.04 -15.17
C GLU A 75 18.14 8.89 -15.94
N PRO A 76 17.56 10.00 -16.49
CA PRO A 76 16.22 9.97 -17.10
C PRO A 76 16.06 8.91 -18.21
N GLU A 77 17.12 8.68 -18.99
CA GLU A 77 17.15 7.65 -20.04
C GLU A 77 17.12 6.22 -19.52
N HIS A 78 17.45 5.99 -18.25
CA HIS A 78 17.50 4.67 -17.60
C HIS A 78 16.37 4.46 -16.57
N GLU A 79 15.49 5.44 -16.38
CA GLU A 79 14.47 5.40 -15.32
C GLU A 79 13.61 4.12 -15.38
N ASP A 80 13.02 3.83 -16.53
CA ASP A 80 12.18 2.63 -16.69
C ASP A 80 12.94 1.34 -16.43
N GLU A 81 14.18 1.22 -16.90
CA GLU A 81 15.02 0.03 -16.73
C GLU A 81 15.37 -0.19 -15.26
N VAL A 82 15.77 0.88 -14.57
CA VAL A 82 16.10 0.86 -13.13
C VAL A 82 14.87 0.47 -12.31
N ILE A 83 13.71 1.07 -12.59
CA ILE A 83 12.44 0.74 -11.90
C ILE A 83 12.11 -0.74 -12.11
N GLN A 84 12.14 -1.25 -13.35
CA GLN A 84 11.83 -2.66 -13.64
C GLN A 84 12.80 -3.62 -12.93
N THR A 85 14.08 -3.24 -12.84
CA THR A 85 15.07 -4.02 -12.11
C THR A 85 14.69 -4.15 -10.63
N PHE A 86 14.30 -3.05 -9.98
CA PHE A 86 13.87 -3.10 -8.57
C PHE A 86 12.54 -3.82 -8.37
N LEU A 87 11.58 -3.67 -9.27
CA LEU A 87 10.30 -4.38 -9.19
C LEU A 87 10.44 -5.90 -9.27
N THR A 88 11.53 -6.41 -9.86
CA THR A 88 11.81 -7.83 -9.97
C THR A 88 12.85 -8.34 -8.96
N THR A 89 13.42 -7.46 -8.16
CA THR A 89 14.41 -7.81 -7.13
C THR A 89 13.72 -8.34 -5.87
N PRO A 90 13.97 -9.59 -5.46
CA PRO A 90 13.23 -10.23 -4.35
C PRO A 90 13.36 -9.54 -3.01
N GLU A 91 14.46 -8.87 -2.76
CA GLU A 91 14.72 -8.14 -1.53
C GLU A 91 13.93 -6.83 -1.41
N VAL A 92 13.37 -6.33 -2.52
CA VAL A 92 12.66 -5.05 -2.58
C VAL A 92 11.20 -5.24 -2.19
N SER A 93 10.77 -4.56 -1.15
CA SER A 93 9.39 -4.56 -0.64
C SER A 93 8.58 -3.32 -1.05
N TYR A 94 9.27 -2.23 -1.42
CA TYR A 94 8.65 -0.97 -1.80
C TYR A 94 9.51 -0.21 -2.81
N VAL A 95 8.85 0.43 -3.78
CA VAL A 95 9.47 1.32 -4.76
C VAL A 95 8.60 2.55 -4.91
N ALA A 96 9.19 3.73 -4.80
CA ALA A 96 8.52 5.00 -5.07
C ALA A 96 9.40 5.91 -5.92
N LEU A 97 8.79 6.50 -6.95
CA LEU A 97 9.38 7.56 -7.74
C LEU A 97 9.10 8.91 -7.08
N GLY A 98 10.13 9.71 -6.89
CA GLY A 98 10.10 11.06 -6.33
C GLY A 98 10.46 12.12 -7.36
N GLN A 99 10.78 13.31 -6.88
CA GLN A 99 11.31 14.40 -7.69
C GLN A 99 12.46 15.05 -6.94
N GLY A 100 13.56 15.38 -7.66
CA GLY A 100 14.73 16.03 -7.11
C GLY A 100 15.99 15.16 -7.16
N ASN A 101 16.88 15.26 -6.20
CA ASN A 101 18.14 14.50 -6.15
C ASN A 101 18.02 13.11 -5.47
N ARG A 102 16.80 12.64 -5.26
CA ARG A 102 16.46 11.32 -4.71
C ARG A 102 15.23 10.82 -5.44
N ASP A 103 15.42 10.60 -6.72
CA ASP A 103 14.32 10.32 -7.63
C ASP A 103 13.66 8.99 -7.34
N LEU A 104 14.41 8.01 -6.81
CA LEU A 104 13.89 6.71 -6.45
C LEU A 104 14.15 6.43 -4.97
N SER A 105 13.10 6.01 -4.27
CA SER A 105 13.14 5.49 -2.90
C SER A 105 12.71 4.03 -2.93
N ILE A 106 13.54 3.15 -2.40
CA ILE A 106 13.22 1.72 -2.28
C ILE A 106 13.39 1.26 -0.84
N GLU A 107 12.51 0.39 -0.37
CA GLU A 107 12.70 -0.35 0.87
C GLU A 107 13.10 -1.79 0.53
N CYS A 108 14.18 -2.25 1.13
CA CYS A 108 14.66 -3.63 1.00
C CYS A 108 14.59 -4.35 2.35
N ARG A 109 14.33 -5.66 2.30
CA ARG A 109 14.22 -6.50 3.49
C ARG A 109 15.15 -7.69 3.44
N PHE A 110 15.82 -7.98 4.56
CA PHE A 110 16.82 -9.02 4.69
C PHE A 110 16.60 -9.84 5.95
N LYS A 111 17.00 -11.11 5.89
CA LYS A 111 16.99 -11.99 7.06
C LYS A 111 18.17 -11.74 7.98
N THR A 112 19.32 -11.40 7.40
CA THR A 112 20.56 -11.15 8.16
C THR A 112 21.22 -9.83 7.75
N ASN A 113 22.05 -9.29 8.63
CA ASN A 113 22.91 -8.16 8.31
C ASN A 113 23.96 -8.48 7.23
N ASP A 114 24.36 -9.74 7.10
CA ASP A 114 25.33 -10.15 6.08
C ASP A 114 24.67 -10.14 4.69
N ASP A 115 23.44 -10.63 4.55
CA ASP A 115 22.65 -10.53 3.31
C ASP A 115 22.49 -9.05 2.87
N MET A 116 22.16 -8.17 3.83
CA MET A 116 22.07 -6.73 3.59
C MET A 116 23.39 -6.16 3.09
N ARG A 117 24.52 -6.49 3.76
CA ARG A 117 25.84 -5.99 3.35
C ARG A 117 26.24 -6.49 1.97
N GLU A 118 25.93 -7.74 1.66
CA GLU A 118 26.18 -8.30 0.33
C GLU A 118 25.36 -7.58 -0.75
N PHE A 119 24.09 -7.33 -0.50
CA PHE A 119 23.23 -6.58 -1.41
C PHE A 119 23.79 -5.17 -1.66
N LEU A 120 24.05 -4.40 -0.58
CA LEU A 120 24.54 -3.02 -0.68
C LEU A 120 25.91 -2.91 -1.37
N ARG A 121 26.77 -3.92 -1.25
CA ARG A 121 28.14 -3.89 -1.77
C ARG A 121 28.29 -4.50 -3.16
N LYS A 122 27.43 -5.46 -3.53
CA LYS A 122 27.58 -6.21 -4.78
C LYS A 122 26.41 -6.01 -5.73
N LYS A 123 25.14 -6.25 -5.25
CA LYS A 123 23.97 -6.21 -6.11
C LYS A 123 23.58 -4.78 -6.49
N LEU A 124 23.47 -3.91 -5.50
CA LEU A 124 23.05 -2.52 -5.71
C LEU A 124 23.97 -1.73 -6.67
N PRO A 125 25.32 -1.77 -6.52
CA PRO A 125 26.22 -1.06 -7.44
C PRO A 125 26.28 -1.66 -8.86
N ALA A 126 25.77 -2.87 -9.05
CA ALA A 126 25.71 -3.49 -10.36
C ALA A 126 24.53 -2.99 -11.22
N ILE A 127 23.61 -2.23 -10.65
CA ILE A 127 22.47 -1.64 -11.35
C ILE A 127 22.95 -0.37 -12.07
N SER A 128 22.96 -0.43 -13.40
CA SER A 128 23.36 0.70 -14.26
C SER A 128 22.27 1.79 -14.27
N GLY A 129 22.66 3.06 -14.50
CA GLY A 129 21.73 4.17 -14.64
C GLY A 129 21.22 4.77 -13.32
N GLY A 130 21.61 4.22 -12.17
CA GLY A 130 21.26 4.74 -10.86
C GLY A 130 22.49 5.05 -10.00
N THR A 131 22.48 6.20 -9.35
CA THR A 131 23.50 6.60 -8.36
C THR A 131 22.92 6.58 -6.97
N VAL A 132 23.46 5.78 -6.06
CA VAL A 132 23.03 5.71 -4.66
C VAL A 132 23.40 7.02 -3.96
N ARG A 133 22.38 7.72 -3.47
CA ARG A 133 22.52 8.97 -2.70
C ARG A 133 22.59 8.77 -1.19
N GLY A 134 22.17 7.61 -0.74
CA GLY A 134 22.25 7.21 0.65
C GLY A 134 21.36 6.03 0.97
N TYR A 135 21.54 5.51 2.17
CA TYR A 135 20.63 4.50 2.73
C TYR A 135 20.46 4.72 4.23
N SER A 136 19.37 4.22 4.77
CA SER A 136 19.04 4.31 6.19
C SER A 136 18.50 2.97 6.69
N LEU A 137 19.04 2.51 7.81
CA LEU A 137 18.44 1.37 8.52
C LEU A 137 17.09 1.81 9.09
N VAL A 138 16.09 0.96 8.91
CA VAL A 138 14.74 1.17 9.46
C VAL A 138 14.52 0.14 10.58
N PRO A 139 14.86 0.49 11.83
CA PRO A 139 14.77 -0.45 12.95
C PRO A 139 13.31 -0.77 13.31
N ARG A 140 12.37 0.12 12.95
CA ARG A 140 10.95 -0.07 13.23
C ARG A 140 10.09 0.80 12.32
N ILE A 141 9.07 0.21 11.72
CA ILE A 141 7.98 0.93 11.06
C ILE A 141 6.92 1.27 12.11
N ILE A 142 6.63 2.57 12.27
CA ILE A 142 5.65 3.05 13.25
C ILE A 142 4.23 3.01 12.67
N ARG A 143 4.10 3.29 11.36
CA ARG A 143 2.84 3.25 10.64
C ARG A 143 3.10 2.94 9.17
N ASN A 144 2.33 2.05 8.61
CA ASN A 144 2.39 1.71 7.18
C ASN A 144 1.11 2.18 6.46
N ILE A 145 1.11 2.11 5.13
CA ILE A 145 -0.03 2.50 4.28
C ILE A 145 -1.29 1.67 4.57
N ASP A 146 -1.13 0.43 4.98
CA ASP A 146 -2.23 -0.46 5.38
C ASP A 146 -3.00 0.02 6.63
N ALA A 147 -2.40 0.91 7.43
CA ALA A 147 -3.05 1.57 8.56
C ALA A 147 -3.65 2.95 8.20
N TRP A 148 -3.63 3.35 6.91
CA TRP A 148 -4.18 4.63 6.48
C TRP A 148 -5.68 4.50 6.19
N MET A 149 -6.46 5.49 6.63
CA MET A 149 -7.88 5.64 6.33
C MET A 149 -8.16 7.07 5.84
N PRO A 150 -9.08 7.25 4.87
CA PRO A 150 -9.56 8.58 4.51
C PRO A 150 -10.32 9.23 5.69
N ARG A 151 -10.45 10.55 5.66
CA ARG A 151 -11.14 11.32 6.69
C ARG A 151 -12.65 11.27 6.48
N ASP A 152 -13.42 11.54 7.53
CA ASP A 152 -14.90 11.58 7.46
C ASP A 152 -15.42 12.58 6.43
N ASP A 153 -14.74 13.72 6.24
CA ASP A 153 -15.10 14.76 5.28
C ASP A 153 -14.76 14.43 3.82
N ASP A 154 -13.99 13.35 3.56
CA ASP A 154 -13.77 12.80 2.23
C ASP A 154 -15.02 12.07 1.68
N PHE A 155 -16.03 11.84 2.52
CA PHE A 155 -17.28 11.18 2.17
C PHE A 155 -18.44 12.19 2.13
N ARG A 156 -19.40 11.97 1.22
CA ARG A 156 -20.63 12.79 1.19
C ARG A 156 -21.51 12.48 2.41
N ALA A 157 -22.15 13.51 2.97
CA ALA A 157 -23.25 13.28 3.90
C ALA A 157 -24.32 12.37 3.25
N GLU A 158 -24.93 11.48 4.01
CA GLU A 158 -26.04 10.67 3.53
C GLU A 158 -27.14 11.59 3.00
N THR A 159 -27.38 11.56 1.70
CA THR A 159 -28.62 12.05 1.13
C THR A 159 -29.64 10.94 1.39
N ASN A 160 -30.65 11.21 2.21
CA ASN A 160 -31.85 10.38 2.30
C ASN A 160 -32.51 10.32 0.92
N ASN A 161 -32.06 9.42 0.06
CA ASN A 161 -32.82 9.05 -1.12
C ASN A 161 -33.75 7.90 -0.71
N GLU A 162 -34.98 8.28 -0.40
CA GLU A 162 -36.13 7.38 -0.36
C GLU A 162 -36.54 6.87 -1.77
N GLU A 163 -35.59 6.76 -2.70
CA GLU A 163 -35.85 6.24 -4.05
C GLU A 163 -34.94 5.05 -4.35
N ASP A 164 -35.21 3.92 -3.72
CA ASP A 164 -34.84 2.58 -4.21
C ASP A 164 -35.75 1.51 -3.56
N ILE A 165 -37.08 1.65 -3.83
CA ILE A 165 -38.05 0.59 -3.62
C ILE A 165 -38.11 -0.31 -4.84
#